data_b72ef48ffda712e976bc1a8c39e3a29c
#
_entry.id   b72ef48ffda712e976bc1a8c39e3a29c
#
_cell.length_a   1.000
_cell.length_b   1.000
_cell.length_c   1.000
_cell.angle_alpha   90.00
_cell.angle_beta   90.00
_cell.angle_gamma   90.00
#
_symmetry.space_group_name_H-M   'P 1'
#
loop_
_entity.id
_entity.type
_entity.pdbx_description
1 polymer ?
#
loop_
_entity_poly.entity_id
_entity_poly.type
_entity_poly.pdbx_seq_one_letter_code
_entity_poly.pdbx_strand_id
1 'polypeptide(L)'
;MFRTVYSIICVRKMIEKMKYRRAYIQKHLITRCIKITALLFAFCLFSVKGLAQTGEQAVNTLVEMGFENVGWTEDDNERVYVLQNSAYRLQGVGIGKAVDVIQKMGLPERKPCRIIVLNNNVPQISLYYQPIAVADSVLQAERKDWDVSYDLGGAWEQARKVKLKNSSLFKIDVLVYPQVALKNLVINQIYHVLFDLSPAVEVSFWKGMKLTAQLKIPVYNDGYGELEDLVHPGHLTVSQRFRLPYNIFGKLTVGHFNAGRYGADLEVDYHFKDERFSLLGRLGVTGIAYWRGFTCHYDPSMHLTWSVGGGFYWPQYNTQFTLKAEQWLMKEIGVKFEMIRHFRYCSIGFYAMKGRDEFGNSVKTNGGFRFQVLLPHYGKYKRYKNKWPRINLSPNMGLVYNANNEQYYYQDYKAETSDNIMEKNSFNPYFIKSELLNF
;
A
#
# COMPACT_ATOMS: atom_id res chain seq x y z
N MET A 1 -102.33 -23.76 7.97
CA MET A 1 -101.29 -24.21 7.03
C MET A 1 -100.36 -23.06 6.49
N PHE A 2 -100.81 -21.82 6.45
CA PHE A 2 -100.01 -20.69 5.90
C PHE A 2 -98.95 -20.11 6.85
N ARG A 3 -99.05 -20.23 8.17
CA ARG A 3 -98.07 -19.66 9.13
C ARG A 3 -96.75 -20.49 9.21
N THR A 4 -96.82 -21.80 8.97
CA THR A 4 -95.62 -22.69 9.08
C THR A 4 -94.70 -22.55 7.90
N VAL A 5 -95.21 -22.28 6.68
CA VAL A 5 -94.37 -22.09 5.44
C VAL A 5 -93.58 -20.75 5.49
N TYR A 6 -94.18 -19.68 6.06
CA TYR A 6 -93.50 -18.38 6.18
C TYR A 6 -92.37 -18.44 7.18
N SER A 7 -92.46 -19.21 8.26
CA SER A 7 -91.38 -19.40 9.23
C SER A 7 -90.20 -20.14 8.65
N ILE A 8 -90.41 -21.15 7.81
CA ILE A 8 -89.36 -21.93 7.18
C ILE A 8 -88.60 -21.11 6.15
N ILE A 9 -89.24 -20.25 5.38
CA ILE A 9 -88.62 -19.34 4.41
C ILE A 9 -87.81 -18.26 5.10
N CYS A 10 -88.24 -17.68 6.22
CA CYS A 10 -87.50 -16.74 7.01
C CYS A 10 -86.23 -17.33 7.63
N VAL A 11 -86.30 -18.54 8.19
CA VAL A 11 -85.10 -19.23 8.74
C VAL A 11 -84.12 -19.58 7.64
N ARG A 12 -84.60 -20.02 6.47
CA ARG A 12 -83.71 -20.31 5.34
C ARG A 12 -82.98 -19.07 4.84
N LYS A 13 -83.64 -17.93 4.71
CA LYS A 13 -83.01 -16.63 4.34
C LYS A 13 -82.05 -16.16 5.42
N MET A 14 -82.32 -16.41 6.70
CA MET A 14 -81.39 -16.03 7.78
C MET A 14 -80.15 -16.90 7.82
N ILE A 15 -80.29 -18.20 7.54
CA ILE A 15 -79.14 -19.13 7.42
C ILE A 15 -78.27 -18.77 6.23
N GLU A 16 -78.84 -18.44 5.07
CA GLU A 16 -78.11 -17.98 3.90
C GLU A 16 -77.33 -16.64 4.17
N LYS A 17 -78.01 -15.70 4.83
CA LYS A 17 -77.38 -14.42 5.23
C LYS A 17 -76.23 -14.61 6.22
N MET A 18 -76.32 -15.57 7.15
CA MET A 18 -75.28 -15.94 8.08
C MET A 18 -74.14 -16.64 7.36
N LYS A 19 -74.40 -17.53 6.41
CA LYS A 19 -73.31 -18.13 5.56
C LYS A 19 -72.56 -17.09 4.73
N TYR A 20 -73.30 -16.14 4.14
CA TYR A 20 -72.73 -15.06 3.38
C TYR A 20 -71.84 -14.13 4.25
N ARG A 21 -72.32 -13.80 5.45
CA ARG A 21 -71.57 -13.01 6.42
C ARG A 21 -70.31 -13.71 6.92
N ARG A 22 -70.38 -15.02 7.15
CA ARG A 22 -69.26 -15.84 7.56
C ARG A 22 -68.21 -15.94 6.44
N ALA A 23 -68.61 -16.16 5.22
CA ALA A 23 -67.72 -16.20 4.05
C ALA A 23 -67.01 -14.83 3.80
N TYR A 24 -67.78 -13.72 3.99
CA TYR A 24 -67.23 -12.37 3.87
C TYR A 24 -66.17 -12.04 4.94
N ILE A 25 -66.49 -12.40 6.21
CA ILE A 25 -65.53 -12.20 7.33
C ILE A 25 -64.28 -13.06 7.13
N GLN A 26 -64.45 -14.31 6.72
CA GLN A 26 -63.34 -15.23 6.49
C GLN A 26 -62.43 -14.74 5.32
N LYS A 27 -63.00 -14.23 4.24
CA LYS A 27 -62.29 -13.65 3.12
C LYS A 27 -61.53 -12.38 3.54
N HIS A 28 -62.11 -11.52 4.37
CA HIS A 28 -61.44 -10.32 4.88
C HIS A 28 -60.32 -10.64 5.89
N LEU A 29 -60.49 -11.65 6.72
CA LEU A 29 -59.47 -12.11 7.66
C LEU A 29 -58.26 -12.70 6.91
N ILE A 30 -58.49 -13.57 5.93
CA ILE A 30 -57.44 -14.15 5.09
C ILE A 30 -56.68 -13.04 4.34
N THR A 31 -57.39 -12.08 3.75
CA THR A 31 -56.75 -10.96 3.04
C THR A 31 -55.90 -10.07 3.97
N ARG A 32 -56.35 -9.87 5.22
CA ARG A 32 -55.57 -9.13 6.24
C ARG A 32 -54.35 -9.93 6.69
N CYS A 33 -54.47 -11.22 6.95
CA CYS A 33 -53.35 -12.09 7.29
C CYS A 33 -52.28 -12.12 6.18
N ILE A 34 -52.71 -12.25 4.91
CA ILE A 34 -51.77 -12.22 3.76
C ILE A 34 -51.04 -10.88 3.67
N LYS A 35 -51.75 -9.74 3.89
CA LYS A 35 -51.12 -8.41 3.89
C LYS A 35 -50.15 -8.24 5.04
N ILE A 36 -50.43 -8.72 6.24
CA ILE A 36 -49.52 -8.67 7.39
C ILE A 36 -48.31 -9.56 7.17
N THR A 37 -48.49 -10.78 6.64
CA THR A 37 -47.39 -11.70 6.33
C THR A 37 -46.51 -11.14 5.22
N ALA A 38 -47.10 -10.54 4.18
CA ALA A 38 -46.33 -9.86 3.13
C ALA A 38 -45.55 -8.64 3.66
N LEU A 39 -46.13 -7.88 4.59
CA LEU A 39 -45.44 -6.73 5.23
C LEU A 39 -44.29 -7.19 6.13
N LEU A 40 -44.46 -8.27 6.91
CA LEU A 40 -43.40 -8.88 7.72
C LEU A 40 -42.30 -9.46 6.86
N PHE A 41 -42.64 -10.11 5.74
CA PHE A 41 -41.66 -10.63 4.81
C PHE A 41 -40.89 -9.51 4.09
N ALA A 42 -41.54 -8.42 3.71
CA ALA A 42 -40.90 -7.21 3.19
C ALA A 42 -40.00 -6.57 4.25
N PHE A 43 -40.41 -6.50 5.52
CA PHE A 43 -39.58 -5.96 6.60
C PHE A 43 -38.33 -6.82 6.88
N CYS A 44 -38.45 -8.15 6.84
CA CYS A 44 -37.29 -9.05 6.92
C CYS A 44 -36.31 -8.89 5.74
N LEU A 45 -36.83 -8.72 4.52
CA LEU A 45 -35.99 -8.46 3.34
C LEU A 45 -35.28 -7.09 3.39
N PHE A 46 -35.93 -6.07 3.97
CA PHE A 46 -35.32 -4.77 4.19
C PHE A 46 -34.22 -4.81 5.25
N SER A 47 -34.38 -5.57 6.32
CA SER A 47 -33.38 -5.71 7.38
C SER A 47 -32.11 -6.42 6.91
N VAL A 48 -32.24 -7.46 6.08
CA VAL A 48 -31.10 -8.17 5.50
C VAL A 48 -30.35 -7.30 4.47
N LYS A 49 -31.05 -6.48 3.68
CA LYS A 49 -30.44 -5.53 2.77
C LYS A 49 -29.72 -4.39 3.49
N GLY A 50 -30.18 -3.98 4.67
CA GLY A 50 -29.56 -2.90 5.44
C GLY A 50 -28.15 -3.22 5.92
N LEU A 51 -27.87 -4.45 6.38
CA LEU A 51 -26.55 -4.87 6.84
C LEU A 51 -25.55 -5.08 5.68
N ALA A 52 -26.01 -5.63 4.55
CA ALA A 52 -25.18 -5.73 3.33
C ALA A 52 -24.88 -4.35 2.71
N GLN A 53 -25.77 -3.39 2.89
CA GLN A 53 -25.72 -2.07 2.30
C GLN A 53 -24.65 -1.19 2.94
N THR A 54 -24.32 -1.34 4.21
CA THR A 54 -23.31 -0.53 4.91
C THR A 54 -21.88 -0.83 4.45
N GLY A 55 -21.49 -2.10 4.29
CA GLY A 55 -20.20 -2.48 3.75
C GLY A 55 -19.99 -1.99 2.33
N GLU A 56 -21.01 -2.09 1.49
CA GLU A 56 -21.01 -1.64 0.12
C GLU A 56 -20.95 -0.10 0.01
N GLN A 57 -21.61 0.62 0.90
CA GLN A 57 -21.55 2.08 0.99
C GLN A 57 -20.13 2.56 1.35
N ALA A 58 -19.48 1.93 2.32
CA ALA A 58 -18.11 2.23 2.68
C ALA A 58 -17.15 2.02 1.49
N VAL A 59 -17.30 0.90 0.76
CA VAL A 59 -16.51 0.62 -0.45
C VAL A 59 -16.73 1.69 -1.52
N ASN A 60 -17.98 2.07 -1.80
CA ASN A 60 -18.27 3.09 -2.80
C ASN A 60 -17.68 4.45 -2.42
N THR A 61 -17.79 4.85 -1.16
CA THR A 61 -17.20 6.08 -0.64
C THR A 61 -15.67 6.07 -0.76
N LEU A 62 -15.01 4.96 -0.42
CA LEU A 62 -13.57 4.81 -0.57
C LEU A 62 -13.13 4.92 -2.04
N VAL A 63 -13.87 4.30 -2.96
CA VAL A 63 -13.63 4.43 -4.41
C VAL A 63 -13.79 5.89 -4.86
N GLU A 64 -14.80 6.59 -4.36
CA GLU A 64 -15.01 8.02 -4.65
C GLU A 64 -13.89 8.92 -4.12
N MET A 65 -13.31 8.55 -3.00
CA MET A 65 -12.13 9.21 -2.44
C MET A 65 -10.86 8.97 -3.25
N GLY A 66 -10.85 7.98 -4.14
CA GLY A 66 -9.74 7.64 -5.03
C GLY A 66 -8.89 6.46 -4.57
N PHE A 67 -9.36 5.68 -3.59
CA PHE A 67 -8.72 4.40 -3.26
C PHE A 67 -8.91 3.39 -4.40
N GLU A 68 -7.94 2.54 -4.56
CA GLU A 68 -7.93 1.48 -5.57
C GLU A 68 -8.01 0.09 -4.93
N ASN A 69 -8.37 -0.90 -5.74
CA ASN A 69 -8.48 -2.28 -5.30
C ASN A 69 -9.36 -2.42 -4.04
N VAL A 70 -10.50 -1.72 -4.02
CA VAL A 70 -11.38 -1.68 -2.85
C VAL A 70 -12.42 -2.79 -2.93
N GLY A 71 -12.55 -3.55 -1.85
CA GLY A 71 -13.55 -4.60 -1.72
C GLY A 71 -13.85 -4.92 -0.27
N TRP A 72 -14.86 -5.74 -0.04
CA TRP A 72 -15.21 -6.23 1.28
C TRP A 72 -15.82 -7.63 1.21
N THR A 73 -15.69 -8.35 2.30
CA THR A 73 -16.36 -9.63 2.55
C THR A 73 -16.71 -9.76 4.02
N GLU A 74 -17.62 -10.60 4.34
CA GLU A 74 -18.03 -10.89 5.71
C GLU A 74 -18.35 -12.37 5.86
N ASP A 75 -17.91 -12.95 6.95
CA ASP A 75 -18.31 -14.28 7.40
C ASP A 75 -18.90 -14.23 8.81
N ASP A 76 -19.05 -15.38 9.45
CA ASP A 76 -19.59 -15.48 10.81
C ASP A 76 -18.63 -14.89 11.85
N ASN A 77 -17.32 -14.82 11.55
CA ASN A 77 -16.29 -14.43 12.50
C ASN A 77 -15.89 -12.96 12.39
N GLU A 78 -15.70 -12.42 11.17
CA GLU A 78 -15.22 -11.06 10.98
C GLU A 78 -15.70 -10.44 9.66
N ARG A 79 -15.71 -9.10 9.61
CA ARG A 79 -15.85 -8.33 8.38
C ARG A 79 -14.47 -7.86 7.90
N VAL A 80 -14.15 -8.13 6.64
CA VAL A 80 -12.85 -7.82 6.06
C VAL A 80 -13.00 -6.83 4.92
N TYR A 81 -12.28 -5.72 5.00
CA TYR A 81 -12.10 -4.77 3.90
C TYR A 81 -10.72 -4.94 3.28
N VAL A 82 -10.64 -4.74 1.98
CA VAL A 82 -9.39 -4.68 1.22
C VAL A 82 -9.32 -3.33 0.55
N LEU A 83 -8.18 -2.67 0.61
CA LEU A 83 -7.97 -1.39 -0.07
C LEU A 83 -6.50 -1.12 -0.39
N GLN A 84 -6.25 -0.29 -1.39
CA GLN A 84 -4.95 0.26 -1.72
C GLN A 84 -5.02 1.79 -1.67
N ASN A 85 -4.16 2.40 -0.87
CA ASN A 85 -4.07 3.86 -0.84
C ASN A 85 -3.33 4.35 -2.09
N SER A 86 -4.08 4.83 -3.04
CA SER A 86 -3.57 5.52 -4.22
C SER A 86 -4.00 7.00 -4.24
N ALA A 87 -4.75 7.43 -3.22
CA ALA A 87 -5.35 8.76 -3.16
C ALA A 87 -4.52 9.78 -2.38
N TYR A 88 -3.73 9.32 -1.42
CA TYR A 88 -2.96 10.17 -0.50
C TYR A 88 -1.47 9.84 -0.58
N ARG A 89 -0.61 10.85 -0.45
CA ARG A 89 0.84 10.70 -0.52
C ARG A 89 1.40 9.89 0.64
N LEU A 90 0.92 10.16 1.86
CA LEU A 90 1.29 9.41 3.05
C LEU A 90 0.36 8.23 3.27
N GLN A 91 0.92 7.05 3.51
CA GLN A 91 0.15 5.83 3.74
C GLN A 91 -0.72 5.94 5.00
N GLY A 92 -0.17 6.42 6.10
CA GLY A 92 -0.92 6.57 7.35
C GLY A 92 -2.08 7.56 7.24
N VAL A 93 -1.93 8.66 6.47
CA VAL A 93 -3.04 9.58 6.17
C VAL A 93 -4.14 8.87 5.40
N GLY A 94 -3.78 8.18 4.32
CA GLY A 94 -4.76 7.45 3.52
C GLY A 94 -5.49 6.39 4.33
N ILE A 95 -4.74 5.57 5.07
CA ILE A 95 -5.28 4.52 5.93
C ILE A 95 -6.19 5.13 7.01
N GLY A 96 -5.79 6.24 7.67
CA GLY A 96 -6.61 6.92 8.66
C GLY A 96 -7.93 7.43 8.09
N LYS A 97 -7.93 7.96 6.86
CA LYS A 97 -9.17 8.36 6.16
C LYS A 97 -10.05 7.17 5.80
N ALA A 98 -9.46 6.03 5.46
CA ALA A 98 -10.21 4.80 5.21
C ALA A 98 -10.84 4.27 6.51
N VAL A 99 -10.11 4.28 7.61
CA VAL A 99 -10.61 3.93 8.94
C VAL A 99 -11.81 4.80 9.31
N ASP A 100 -11.73 6.13 9.13
CA ASP A 100 -12.84 7.06 9.42
C ASP A 100 -14.11 6.71 8.63
N VAL A 101 -13.97 6.37 7.34
CA VAL A 101 -15.11 5.99 6.50
C VAL A 101 -15.73 4.69 6.99
N ILE A 102 -14.91 3.68 7.28
CA ILE A 102 -15.36 2.37 7.74
C ILE A 102 -16.04 2.49 9.12
N GLN A 103 -15.46 3.26 10.04
CA GLN A 103 -16.06 3.52 11.36
C GLN A 103 -17.44 4.17 11.28
N LYS A 104 -17.61 5.11 10.32
CA LYS A 104 -18.89 5.86 10.18
C LYS A 104 -20.00 5.05 9.54
N MET A 105 -19.71 4.18 8.59
CA MET A 105 -20.74 3.57 7.75
C MET A 105 -20.52 2.10 7.40
N GLY A 106 -19.42 1.50 7.82
CA GLY A 106 -19.05 0.14 7.41
C GLY A 106 -18.68 -0.79 8.56
N LEU A 107 -18.64 -0.31 9.80
CA LEU A 107 -18.26 -1.12 10.95
C LEU A 107 -19.42 -2.07 11.34
N PRO A 108 -19.14 -3.37 11.55
CA PRO A 108 -20.14 -4.30 12.06
C PRO A 108 -20.40 -4.04 13.56
N GLU A 109 -21.65 -4.24 14.02
CA GLU A 109 -22.04 -3.91 15.41
C GLU A 109 -21.40 -4.83 16.46
N ARG A 110 -21.27 -6.12 16.17
CA ARG A 110 -20.88 -7.14 17.16
C ARG A 110 -19.74 -8.05 16.71
N LYS A 111 -19.23 -7.87 15.50
CA LYS A 111 -18.14 -8.68 14.94
C LYS A 111 -16.86 -7.87 14.85
N PRO A 112 -15.70 -8.50 14.91
CA PRO A 112 -14.44 -7.87 14.55
C PRO A 112 -14.46 -7.32 13.12
N CYS A 113 -13.65 -6.29 12.91
CA CYS A 113 -13.44 -5.71 11.60
C CYS A 113 -11.95 -5.67 11.27
N ARG A 114 -11.60 -6.10 10.07
CA ARG A 114 -10.22 -6.09 9.59
C ARG A 114 -10.12 -5.30 8.29
N ILE A 115 -9.05 -4.54 8.17
CA ILE A 115 -8.72 -3.81 6.93
C ILE A 115 -7.38 -4.34 6.45
N ILE A 116 -7.33 -4.94 5.25
CA ILE A 116 -6.09 -5.38 4.61
C ILE A 116 -5.65 -4.31 3.62
N VAL A 117 -4.46 -3.77 3.84
CA VAL A 117 -3.88 -2.72 3.01
C VAL A 117 -2.95 -3.35 1.97
N LEU A 118 -3.18 -3.00 0.71
CA LEU A 118 -2.39 -3.48 -0.42
C LEU A 118 -1.35 -2.45 -0.88
N ASN A 119 -0.24 -2.96 -1.39
CA ASN A 119 0.68 -2.22 -2.25
C ASN A 119 0.85 -2.99 -3.56
N ASN A 120 0.48 -2.36 -4.67
CA ASN A 120 0.47 -2.99 -5.99
C ASN A 120 -0.23 -4.36 -5.99
N ASN A 121 -1.43 -4.43 -5.42
CA ASN A 121 -2.24 -5.65 -5.25
C ASN A 121 -1.64 -6.73 -4.31
N VAL A 122 -0.51 -6.48 -3.65
CA VAL A 122 0.11 -7.41 -2.69
C VAL A 122 -0.21 -6.92 -1.27
N PRO A 123 -0.78 -7.78 -0.39
CA PRO A 123 -1.10 -7.39 0.98
C PRO A 123 0.17 -7.05 1.77
N GLN A 124 0.13 -5.93 2.48
CA GLN A 124 1.27 -5.46 3.27
C GLN A 124 1.02 -5.60 4.76
N ILE A 125 -0.01 -4.97 5.27
CA ILE A 125 -0.40 -4.93 6.68
C ILE A 125 -1.89 -5.16 6.81
N SER A 126 -2.32 -5.50 8.02
CA SER A 126 -3.73 -5.46 8.42
C SER A 126 -3.94 -4.53 9.61
N LEU A 127 -5.11 -3.90 9.65
CA LEU A 127 -5.62 -3.22 10.82
C LEU A 127 -6.77 -4.06 11.36
N TYR A 128 -6.78 -4.30 12.66
CA TYR A 128 -7.77 -5.13 13.32
C TYR A 128 -8.47 -4.35 14.43
N TYR A 129 -9.79 -4.39 14.44
CA TYR A 129 -10.64 -3.78 15.45
C TYR A 129 -11.53 -4.85 16.07
N GLN A 130 -11.53 -4.90 17.40
CA GLN A 130 -12.43 -5.75 18.19
C GLN A 130 -13.49 -4.87 18.87
N PRO A 131 -14.78 -5.06 18.61
CA PRO A 131 -15.82 -4.32 19.31
C PRO A 131 -15.78 -4.56 20.81
N ILE A 132 -15.86 -3.49 21.59
CA ILE A 132 -15.93 -3.55 23.06
C ILE A 132 -17.41 -3.40 23.45
N ALA A 133 -18.03 -4.48 23.92
CA ALA A 133 -19.37 -4.44 24.45
C ALA A 133 -19.35 -3.96 25.92
N VAL A 134 -20.09 -2.90 26.23
CA VAL A 134 -20.30 -2.41 27.59
C VAL A 134 -21.80 -2.44 27.87
N ALA A 135 -22.24 -3.39 28.68
CA ALA A 135 -23.66 -3.68 28.93
C ALA A 135 -24.42 -3.91 27.61
N ASP A 136 -25.47 -3.14 27.32
CA ASP A 136 -26.26 -3.25 26.10
C ASP A 136 -25.82 -2.35 24.93
N SER A 137 -24.69 -1.64 25.08
CA SER A 137 -24.17 -0.72 24.06
C SER A 137 -22.78 -1.11 23.61
N VAL A 138 -22.44 -0.79 22.36
CA VAL A 138 -21.07 -0.89 21.82
C VAL A 138 -20.44 0.51 21.86
N LEU A 139 -19.25 0.61 22.44
CA LEU A 139 -18.52 1.87 22.43
C LEU A 139 -18.22 2.31 21.00
N GLN A 140 -18.31 3.60 20.75
CA GLN A 140 -17.94 4.16 19.45
C GLN A 140 -16.43 3.93 19.22
N ALA A 141 -16.10 3.30 18.10
CA ALA A 141 -14.72 3.00 17.72
C ALA A 141 -13.92 4.29 17.48
N GLU A 142 -12.73 4.35 18.04
CA GLU A 142 -11.74 5.40 17.79
C GLU A 142 -10.55 4.83 17.01
N ARG A 143 -9.76 5.68 16.37
CA ARG A 143 -8.57 5.23 15.63
C ARG A 143 -7.53 4.51 16.51
N LYS A 144 -7.47 4.84 17.80
CA LYS A 144 -6.58 4.20 18.78
C LYS A 144 -6.90 2.71 19.01
N ASP A 145 -8.15 2.32 18.78
CA ASP A 145 -8.66 0.97 19.05
C ASP A 145 -8.32 -0.03 17.91
N TRP A 146 -7.71 0.45 16.84
CA TRP A 146 -7.25 -0.39 15.74
C TRP A 146 -5.82 -0.85 15.96
N ASP A 147 -5.59 -2.13 16.02
CA ASP A 147 -4.25 -2.71 16.05
C ASP A 147 -3.72 -2.87 14.62
N VAL A 148 -2.46 -2.52 14.42
CA VAL A 148 -1.79 -2.60 13.13
C VAL A 148 -0.71 -3.66 13.20
N SER A 149 -0.69 -4.58 12.23
CA SER A 149 0.20 -5.73 12.23
C SER A 149 0.54 -6.18 10.80
N TYR A 150 1.68 -6.86 10.66
CA TYR A 150 1.96 -7.65 9.45
C TYR A 150 1.08 -8.90 9.37
N ASP A 151 0.57 -9.42 10.50
CA ASP A 151 -0.29 -10.60 10.49
C ASP A 151 -1.65 -10.29 9.85
N LEU A 152 -2.05 -11.11 8.88
CA LEU A 152 -3.33 -11.00 8.20
C LEU A 152 -4.45 -11.83 8.87
N GLY A 153 -4.13 -12.60 9.93
CA GLY A 153 -5.09 -13.40 10.68
C GLY A 153 -5.84 -14.45 9.85
N GLY A 154 -5.29 -14.92 8.73
CA GLY A 154 -5.99 -15.85 7.82
C GLY A 154 -7.04 -15.19 6.91
N ALA A 155 -7.44 -13.95 7.17
CA ALA A 155 -8.48 -13.22 6.43
C ALA A 155 -8.16 -13.04 4.93
N TRP A 156 -6.89 -13.12 4.55
CA TRP A 156 -6.48 -12.98 3.15
C TRP A 156 -7.03 -14.08 2.25
N GLU A 157 -7.19 -15.30 2.76
CA GLU A 157 -7.72 -16.43 1.99
C GLU A 157 -9.15 -16.19 1.46
N GLN A 158 -9.94 -15.46 2.22
CA GLN A 158 -11.28 -15.04 1.81
C GLN A 158 -11.23 -13.75 0.99
N ALA A 159 -10.48 -12.76 1.47
CA ALA A 159 -10.40 -11.44 0.87
C ALA A 159 -9.83 -11.46 -0.56
N ARG A 160 -8.88 -12.35 -0.87
CA ARG A 160 -8.29 -12.50 -2.22
C ARG A 160 -9.26 -12.96 -3.31
N LYS A 161 -10.41 -13.54 -2.91
CA LYS A 161 -11.47 -14.04 -3.83
C LYS A 161 -12.49 -12.96 -4.18
N VAL A 162 -12.49 -11.85 -3.45
CA VAL A 162 -13.45 -10.76 -3.64
C VAL A 162 -13.15 -10.02 -4.95
N LYS A 163 -14.21 -9.69 -5.69
CA LYS A 163 -14.11 -8.80 -6.84
C LYS A 163 -13.86 -7.37 -6.38
N LEU A 164 -12.64 -6.89 -6.57
CA LEU A 164 -12.23 -5.55 -6.18
C LEU A 164 -12.78 -4.49 -7.13
N LYS A 165 -13.26 -3.36 -6.57
CA LYS A 165 -13.64 -2.17 -7.34
C LYS A 165 -12.45 -1.26 -7.57
N ASN A 166 -12.49 -0.46 -8.61
CA ASN A 166 -11.45 0.49 -9.00
C ASN A 166 -10.07 -0.15 -9.08
N SER A 167 -9.94 -1.20 -9.88
CA SER A 167 -8.67 -1.91 -10.08
C SER A 167 -7.53 -0.95 -10.43
N SER A 168 -6.34 -1.17 -9.87
CA SER A 168 -5.12 -0.44 -10.23
C SER A 168 -4.46 -0.96 -11.51
N LEU A 169 -4.87 -2.14 -11.99
CA LEU A 169 -4.27 -2.77 -13.17
C LEU A 169 -4.58 -1.99 -14.44
N PHE A 170 -3.62 -1.97 -15.37
CA PHE A 170 -3.67 -1.29 -16.67
C PHE A 170 -3.83 0.24 -16.57
N LYS A 171 -3.58 0.81 -15.39
CA LYS A 171 -3.57 2.26 -15.22
C LYS A 171 -2.17 2.81 -15.45
N ILE A 172 -2.08 3.86 -16.28
CA ILE A 172 -0.83 4.54 -16.58
C ILE A 172 -0.66 5.70 -15.60
N ASP A 173 0.37 5.65 -14.79
CA ASP A 173 0.80 6.74 -13.93
C ASP A 173 2.08 7.36 -14.50
N VAL A 174 2.10 8.67 -14.63
CA VAL A 174 3.30 9.43 -14.98
C VAL A 174 3.74 10.17 -13.71
N LEU A 175 4.89 9.79 -13.17
CA LEU A 175 5.48 10.42 -12.00
C LEU A 175 6.72 11.20 -12.39
N VAL A 176 6.76 12.48 -12.06
CA VAL A 176 7.94 13.31 -12.29
C VAL A 176 8.79 13.28 -11.01
N TYR A 177 10.00 12.74 -11.11
CA TYR A 177 10.97 12.64 -10.02
C TYR A 177 11.99 13.78 -10.12
N PRO A 178 11.95 14.80 -9.25
CA PRO A 178 13.10 15.69 -9.09
C PRO A 178 14.20 14.92 -8.38
N GLN A 179 15.40 14.88 -8.97
CA GLN A 179 16.56 14.18 -8.43
C GLN A 179 17.72 15.15 -8.24
N VAL A 180 18.35 15.10 -7.08
CA VAL A 180 19.54 15.89 -6.76
C VAL A 180 20.67 14.94 -6.39
N ALA A 181 21.82 15.11 -7.01
CA ALA A 181 23.06 14.47 -6.62
C ALA A 181 24.10 15.51 -6.22
N LEU A 182 24.84 15.22 -5.16
CA LEU A 182 25.94 16.05 -4.67
C LEU A 182 27.22 15.25 -4.65
N LYS A 183 28.30 15.81 -5.20
CA LYS A 183 29.68 15.33 -5.03
C LYS A 183 30.47 16.34 -4.21
N ASN A 184 31.20 15.89 -3.22
CA ASN A 184 32.13 16.71 -2.46
C ASN A 184 33.53 16.60 -3.11
N LEU A 185 34.11 17.72 -3.52
CA LEU A 185 35.46 17.80 -4.10
C LEU A 185 36.31 18.70 -3.25
N VAL A 186 37.57 18.29 -3.05
CA VAL A 186 38.38 18.75 -1.93
C VAL A 186 39.13 20.09 -2.18
N ILE A 187 39.31 20.55 -3.41
CA ILE A 187 40.32 21.63 -3.63
C ILE A 187 39.78 22.89 -4.33
N ASN A 188 38.98 22.77 -5.36
CA ASN A 188 38.56 23.95 -6.17
C ASN A 188 37.11 24.36 -5.99
N GLN A 189 36.26 23.45 -5.58
CA GLN A 189 34.83 23.67 -5.41
C GLN A 189 34.29 22.73 -4.33
N ILE A 190 33.57 23.27 -3.36
CA ILE A 190 33.12 22.48 -2.20
C ILE A 190 32.10 21.41 -2.61
N TYR A 191 31.26 21.71 -3.60
CA TYR A 191 30.24 20.79 -4.10
C TYR A 191 30.06 20.88 -5.61
N HIS A 192 29.93 19.72 -6.27
CA HIS A 192 29.29 19.63 -7.58
C HIS A 192 27.86 19.19 -7.41
N VAL A 193 26.98 19.78 -8.21
CA VAL A 193 25.54 19.56 -8.14
C VAL A 193 25.02 19.09 -9.48
N LEU A 194 24.25 18.01 -9.47
CA LEU A 194 23.43 17.59 -10.61
C LEU A 194 21.97 17.63 -10.19
N PHE A 195 21.15 18.34 -10.97
CA PHE A 195 19.69 18.37 -10.78
C PHE A 195 18.99 17.91 -12.04
N ASP A 196 18.21 16.85 -11.93
CA ASP A 196 17.44 16.26 -13.01
C ASP A 196 15.93 16.34 -12.71
N LEU A 197 15.13 16.52 -13.74
CA LEU A 197 13.73 16.16 -13.76
C LEU A 197 13.57 14.85 -14.50
N SER A 198 13.08 13.82 -13.82
CA SER A 198 13.05 12.46 -14.34
C SER A 198 11.62 11.93 -14.39
N PRO A 199 10.83 12.26 -15.45
CA PRO A 199 9.51 11.68 -15.64
C PRO A 199 9.62 10.17 -15.88
N ALA A 200 8.76 9.40 -15.20
CA ALA A 200 8.64 7.95 -15.34
C ALA A 200 7.20 7.56 -15.62
N VAL A 201 7.00 6.66 -16.56
CA VAL A 201 5.74 5.99 -16.83
C VAL A 201 5.73 4.70 -16.02
N GLU A 202 4.70 4.52 -15.19
CA GLU A 202 4.52 3.32 -14.37
C GLU A 202 3.18 2.65 -14.73
N VAL A 203 3.21 1.33 -14.98
CA VAL A 203 2.01 0.53 -15.33
C VAL A 203 2.12 -0.84 -14.66
N SER A 204 0.98 -1.35 -14.15
CA SER A 204 0.86 -2.71 -13.63
C SER A 204 -0.07 -3.53 -14.52
N PHE A 205 0.40 -4.66 -15.08
CA PHE A 205 -0.41 -5.54 -15.92
C PHE A 205 -1.04 -6.69 -15.13
N TRP A 206 -0.39 -7.11 -14.04
CA TRP A 206 -0.92 -8.11 -13.11
C TRP A 206 -0.53 -7.81 -11.67
N LYS A 207 -1.06 -8.56 -10.74
CA LYS A 207 -0.87 -8.35 -9.30
C LYS A 207 0.61 -8.43 -8.91
N GLY A 208 1.11 -7.40 -8.24
CA GLY A 208 2.49 -7.29 -7.78
C GLY A 208 3.50 -6.84 -8.83
N MET A 209 3.15 -6.84 -10.11
CA MET A 209 4.02 -6.42 -11.19
C MET A 209 3.96 -4.89 -11.39
N LYS A 210 5.09 -4.29 -11.67
CA LYS A 210 5.19 -2.90 -12.11
C LYS A 210 6.24 -2.75 -13.21
N LEU A 211 5.84 -2.24 -14.37
CA LEU A 211 6.72 -1.74 -15.40
C LEU A 211 7.04 -0.29 -15.10
N THR A 212 8.30 0.10 -15.16
CA THR A 212 8.77 1.48 -15.03
C THR A 212 9.64 1.86 -16.22
N ALA A 213 9.29 2.94 -16.90
CA ALA A 213 10.10 3.53 -17.96
C ALA A 213 10.36 5.01 -17.62
N GLN A 214 11.60 5.34 -17.31
CA GLN A 214 12.03 6.68 -16.87
C GLN A 214 12.90 7.34 -17.91
N LEU A 215 12.74 8.65 -18.08
CA LEU A 215 13.61 9.51 -18.85
C LEU A 215 14.30 10.48 -17.88
N LYS A 216 15.62 10.67 -17.99
CA LYS A 216 16.36 11.68 -17.25
C LYS A 216 16.52 12.92 -18.13
N ILE A 217 16.09 14.05 -17.61
CA ILE A 217 16.19 15.36 -18.26
C ILE A 217 17.03 16.24 -17.34
N PRO A 218 18.31 16.48 -17.68
CA PRO A 218 19.16 17.34 -16.87
C PRO A 218 18.68 18.78 -16.96
N VAL A 219 18.63 19.45 -15.81
CA VAL A 219 18.24 20.86 -15.66
C VAL A 219 19.44 21.68 -15.26
N TYR A 220 20.32 21.12 -14.43
CA TYR A 220 21.53 21.77 -13.98
C TYR A 220 22.62 20.71 -13.74
N ASN A 221 23.78 20.89 -14.37
CA ASN A 221 24.94 20.02 -14.20
C ASN A 221 26.17 20.88 -13.93
N ASP A 222 26.77 20.67 -12.77
CA ASP A 222 28.01 21.28 -12.38
C ASP A 222 29.02 20.19 -12.01
N GLY A 223 29.84 19.80 -13.00
CA GLY A 223 30.96 18.87 -12.82
C GLY A 223 30.65 17.37 -12.79
N TYR A 224 29.49 16.94 -13.28
CA TYR A 224 29.16 15.51 -13.41
C TYR A 224 29.56 14.90 -14.76
N GLY A 225 30.05 15.71 -15.69
CA GLY A 225 30.48 15.29 -17.01
C GLY A 225 29.45 15.44 -18.11
N GLU A 226 29.94 15.46 -19.37
CA GLU A 226 29.12 15.74 -20.55
C GLU A 226 28.01 14.71 -20.83
N LEU A 227 28.16 13.47 -20.35
CA LEU A 227 27.11 12.44 -20.52
C LEU A 227 25.85 12.77 -19.73
N GLU A 228 26.00 13.41 -18.57
CA GLU A 228 24.88 13.83 -17.73
C GLU A 228 24.22 15.14 -18.23
N ASP A 229 24.74 15.78 -19.27
CA ASP A 229 24.09 16.90 -19.96
C ASP A 229 23.09 16.44 -21.02
N LEU A 230 23.12 15.15 -21.37
CA LEU A 230 22.27 14.60 -22.41
C LEU A 230 20.98 14.04 -21.81
N VAL A 231 19.86 14.28 -22.49
CA VAL A 231 18.62 13.57 -22.18
C VAL A 231 18.80 12.09 -22.52
N HIS A 232 18.57 11.21 -21.55
CA HIS A 232 18.76 9.77 -21.71
C HIS A 232 17.78 8.95 -20.89
N PRO A 233 17.56 7.66 -21.24
CA PRO A 233 16.77 6.76 -20.42
C PRO A 233 17.39 6.57 -19.02
N GLY A 234 16.54 6.57 -18.00
CA GLY A 234 16.88 6.18 -16.64
C GLY A 234 16.55 4.71 -16.38
N HIS A 235 15.63 4.48 -15.44
CA HIS A 235 15.11 3.14 -15.17
C HIS A 235 14.24 2.61 -16.33
N LEU A 236 14.57 1.43 -16.84
CA LEU A 236 13.74 0.66 -17.74
C LEU A 236 13.59 -0.73 -17.12
N THR A 237 12.64 -0.90 -16.20
CA THR A 237 12.58 -2.06 -15.32
C THR A 237 11.20 -2.67 -15.25
N VAL A 238 11.18 -3.99 -15.05
CA VAL A 238 10.00 -4.75 -14.62
C VAL A 238 10.28 -5.27 -13.22
N SER A 239 9.40 -4.98 -12.29
CA SER A 239 9.49 -5.50 -10.93
C SER A 239 8.27 -6.34 -10.58
N GLN A 240 8.48 -7.39 -9.78
CA GLN A 240 7.45 -8.25 -9.23
C GLN A 240 7.57 -8.25 -7.72
N ARG A 241 6.57 -7.71 -7.04
CA ARG A 241 6.41 -7.84 -5.58
C ARG A 241 5.60 -9.09 -5.26
N PHE A 242 5.95 -9.75 -4.17
CA PHE A 242 5.23 -10.90 -3.65
C PHE A 242 5.28 -10.94 -2.13
N ARG A 243 4.33 -11.65 -1.56
CA ARG A 243 4.30 -11.98 -0.13
C ARG A 243 4.10 -13.48 0.00
N LEU A 244 4.98 -14.10 0.78
CA LEU A 244 4.90 -15.51 1.15
C LEU A 244 4.31 -15.65 2.57
N PRO A 245 3.91 -16.85 3.00
CA PRO A 245 3.56 -17.12 4.40
C PRO A 245 4.65 -16.66 5.36
N TYR A 246 4.29 -16.54 6.64
CA TYR A 246 5.21 -16.16 7.75
C TYR A 246 5.82 -14.76 7.62
N ASN A 247 5.09 -13.80 7.04
CA ASN A 247 5.52 -12.40 6.89
C ASN A 247 6.85 -12.23 6.11
N ILE A 248 7.04 -13.05 5.08
CA ILE A 248 8.13 -12.90 4.12
C ILE A 248 7.63 -12.04 2.96
N PHE A 249 8.32 -10.94 2.72
CA PHE A 249 8.07 -10.03 1.61
C PHE A 249 9.24 -10.11 0.63
N GLY A 250 8.94 -10.05 -0.65
CA GLY A 250 9.99 -10.05 -1.65
C GLY A 250 9.68 -9.16 -2.85
N LYS A 251 10.74 -8.76 -3.53
CA LYS A 251 10.68 -7.99 -4.75
C LYS A 251 11.82 -8.39 -5.68
N LEU A 252 11.48 -8.88 -6.84
CA LEU A 252 12.41 -9.13 -7.94
C LEU A 252 12.30 -7.98 -8.95
N THR A 253 13.42 -7.39 -9.33
CA THR A 253 13.47 -6.32 -10.34
C THR A 253 14.48 -6.73 -11.44
N VAL A 254 14.08 -6.60 -12.68
CA VAL A 254 14.90 -6.91 -13.86
C VAL A 254 14.86 -5.75 -14.84
N GLY A 255 15.99 -5.41 -15.42
CA GLY A 255 16.05 -4.38 -16.45
C GLY A 255 17.30 -3.51 -16.37
N HIS A 256 17.16 -2.28 -16.84
CA HIS A 256 18.18 -1.24 -16.76
C HIS A 256 17.94 -0.36 -15.55
N PHE A 257 18.91 -0.31 -14.66
CA PHE A 257 18.87 0.47 -13.43
C PHE A 257 19.52 1.84 -13.64
N ASN A 258 19.17 2.79 -12.82
CA ASN A 258 19.90 4.04 -12.75
C ASN A 258 21.38 3.78 -12.32
N ALA A 259 22.27 4.72 -12.54
CA ALA A 259 23.72 4.59 -12.31
C ALA A 259 24.44 3.59 -13.25
N GLY A 260 23.96 3.45 -14.48
CA GLY A 260 24.68 2.72 -15.52
C GLY A 260 24.79 1.21 -15.28
N ARG A 261 23.75 0.58 -14.75
CA ARG A 261 23.70 -0.86 -14.49
C ARG A 261 22.49 -1.51 -15.16
N TYR A 262 22.64 -2.77 -15.59
CA TYR A 262 21.54 -3.61 -16.06
C TYR A 262 21.64 -5.00 -15.43
N GLY A 263 20.54 -5.71 -15.31
CA GLY A 263 20.53 -7.06 -14.77
C GLY A 263 19.31 -7.37 -13.93
N ALA A 264 19.50 -8.11 -12.84
CA ALA A 264 18.47 -8.55 -11.92
C ALA A 264 18.85 -8.27 -10.46
N ASP A 265 17.84 -7.93 -9.66
CA ASP A 265 17.95 -7.63 -8.23
C ASP A 265 16.79 -8.27 -7.48
N LEU A 266 17.08 -9.07 -6.45
CA LEU A 266 16.11 -9.72 -5.58
C LEU A 266 16.29 -9.18 -4.15
N GLU A 267 15.24 -8.60 -3.59
CA GLU A 267 15.15 -8.21 -2.19
C GLU A 267 14.16 -9.15 -1.47
N VAL A 268 14.52 -9.59 -0.26
CA VAL A 268 13.66 -10.43 0.59
C VAL A 268 13.79 -9.96 2.03
N ASP A 269 12.65 -9.65 2.64
CA ASP A 269 12.55 -9.22 4.02
C ASP A 269 11.64 -10.18 4.79
N TYR A 270 12.08 -10.61 5.97
CA TYR A 270 11.30 -11.42 6.91
C TYR A 270 11.05 -10.63 8.18
N HIS A 271 9.80 -10.51 8.60
CA HIS A 271 9.41 -9.88 9.86
C HIS A 271 9.04 -10.92 10.90
N PHE A 272 9.68 -10.83 12.07
CA PHE A 272 9.39 -11.72 13.19
C PHE A 272 7.99 -11.44 13.76
N LYS A 273 7.52 -12.32 14.66
CA LYS A 273 6.27 -12.10 15.42
C LYS A 273 6.36 -10.84 16.28
N ASP A 274 7.54 -10.57 16.87
CA ASP A 274 7.85 -9.24 17.37
C ASP A 274 8.26 -8.37 16.18
N GLU A 275 7.33 -7.62 15.67
CA GLU A 275 7.44 -6.82 14.45
C GLU A 275 8.49 -5.71 14.53
N ARG A 276 9.18 -5.56 15.67
CA ARG A 276 10.36 -4.69 15.83
C ARG A 276 11.58 -5.28 15.14
N PHE A 277 11.64 -6.58 14.96
CA PHE A 277 12.80 -7.26 14.38
C PHE A 277 12.51 -7.76 12.97
N SER A 278 13.51 -7.65 12.10
CA SER A 278 13.46 -8.15 10.74
C SER A 278 14.81 -8.75 10.32
N LEU A 279 14.76 -9.71 9.38
CA LEU A 279 15.91 -10.17 8.62
C LEU A 279 15.78 -9.62 7.19
N LEU A 280 16.87 -9.15 6.66
CA LEU A 280 16.94 -8.48 5.37
C LEU A 280 17.95 -9.20 4.49
N GLY A 281 17.55 -9.55 3.28
CA GLY A 281 18.40 -10.20 2.29
C GLY A 281 18.29 -9.51 0.94
N ARG A 282 19.40 -9.42 0.22
CA ARG A 282 19.44 -8.93 -1.16
C ARG A 282 20.45 -9.72 -1.97
N LEU A 283 20.11 -10.00 -3.21
CA LEU A 283 20.99 -10.65 -4.18
C LEU A 283 20.84 -9.93 -5.52
N GLY A 284 21.93 -9.42 -6.06
CA GLY A 284 21.97 -8.73 -7.33
C GLY A 284 22.99 -9.30 -8.29
N VAL A 285 22.63 -9.44 -9.55
CA VAL A 285 23.53 -9.81 -10.65
C VAL A 285 23.40 -8.75 -11.72
N THR A 286 24.42 -7.90 -11.85
CA THR A 286 24.35 -6.74 -12.75
C THR A 286 25.61 -6.53 -13.57
N GLY A 287 25.47 -6.10 -14.82
CA GLY A 287 26.50 -5.62 -15.71
C GLY A 287 26.52 -4.10 -15.85
N ILE A 288 27.50 -3.55 -16.52
CA ILE A 288 27.59 -2.13 -16.83
C ILE A 288 26.81 -1.84 -18.10
N ALA A 289 25.93 -0.84 -18.06
CA ALA A 289 25.29 -0.28 -19.24
C ALA A 289 25.04 1.21 -19.02
N TYR A 290 25.47 2.04 -19.96
CA TYR A 290 25.27 3.49 -19.90
C TYR A 290 24.69 4.01 -21.22
N TRP A 291 23.99 5.13 -21.11
CA TRP A 291 23.38 5.78 -22.24
C TRP A 291 24.17 7.00 -22.67
N ARG A 292 24.38 7.13 -23.98
CA ARG A 292 24.82 8.39 -24.61
C ARG A 292 23.65 8.90 -25.45
N GLY A 293 22.86 9.81 -24.88
CA GLY A 293 21.54 10.10 -25.41
C GLY A 293 20.66 8.84 -25.43
N PHE A 294 20.21 8.43 -26.59
CA PHE A 294 19.39 7.20 -26.75
C PHE A 294 20.18 5.98 -27.24
N THR A 295 21.50 6.08 -27.33
CA THR A 295 22.35 4.93 -27.68
C THR A 295 22.86 4.24 -26.41
N CYS A 296 22.52 2.96 -26.27
CA CYS A 296 22.95 2.14 -25.14
C CYS A 296 24.29 1.48 -25.43
N HIS A 297 25.23 1.61 -24.50
CA HIS A 297 26.52 0.90 -24.49
C HIS A 297 26.52 -0.05 -23.31
N TYR A 298 26.88 -1.31 -23.49
CA TYR A 298 26.89 -2.30 -22.43
C TYR A 298 28.15 -3.17 -22.45
N ASP A 299 28.53 -3.60 -21.24
CA ASP A 299 29.57 -4.62 -21.03
C ASP A 299 28.86 -5.91 -20.59
N PRO A 300 29.15 -7.06 -21.23
CA PRO A 300 28.55 -8.34 -20.85
C PRO A 300 29.03 -8.89 -19.50
N SER A 301 30.08 -8.29 -18.91
CA SER A 301 30.62 -8.74 -17.62
C SER A 301 29.62 -8.49 -16.49
N MET A 302 29.23 -9.57 -15.80
CA MET A 302 28.26 -9.51 -14.69
C MET A 302 28.98 -9.54 -13.35
N HIS A 303 28.48 -8.72 -12.42
CA HIS A 303 28.99 -8.63 -11.04
C HIS A 303 27.89 -9.09 -10.08
N LEU A 304 28.28 -9.97 -9.17
CA LEU A 304 27.44 -10.42 -8.07
C LEU A 304 27.55 -9.44 -6.90
N THR A 305 26.42 -9.01 -6.38
CA THR A 305 26.32 -8.25 -5.13
C THR A 305 25.34 -8.98 -4.20
N TRP A 306 25.61 -8.95 -2.90
CA TRP A 306 24.69 -9.51 -1.93
C TRP A 306 24.72 -8.72 -0.63
N SER A 307 23.65 -8.76 0.11
CA SER A 307 23.63 -8.31 1.49
C SER A 307 22.73 -9.21 2.33
N VAL A 308 23.14 -9.43 3.57
CA VAL A 308 22.34 -10.13 4.58
C VAL A 308 22.51 -9.44 5.93
N GLY A 309 21.44 -9.27 6.66
CA GLY A 309 21.52 -8.59 7.95
C GLY A 309 20.22 -8.56 8.71
N GLY A 310 20.23 -7.81 9.81
CA GLY A 310 19.10 -7.61 10.69
C GLY A 310 18.68 -6.16 10.79
N GLY A 311 17.38 -5.96 11.02
CA GLY A 311 16.77 -4.69 11.30
C GLY A 311 16.12 -4.69 12.69
N PHE A 312 16.20 -3.56 13.37
CA PHE A 312 15.49 -3.30 14.61
C PHE A 312 14.76 -1.96 14.50
N TYR A 313 13.46 -1.95 14.77
CA TYR A 313 12.64 -0.75 14.78
C TYR A 313 12.33 -0.33 16.23
N TRP A 314 12.66 0.92 16.57
CA TRP A 314 12.38 1.48 17.88
C TRP A 314 11.12 2.37 17.82
N PRO A 315 9.93 1.84 18.23
CA PRO A 315 8.64 2.51 18.02
C PRO A 315 8.53 3.88 18.69
N GLN A 316 9.09 4.03 19.89
CA GLN A 316 8.99 5.27 20.67
C GLN A 316 9.55 6.48 19.91
N TYR A 317 10.56 6.29 19.08
CA TYR A 317 11.23 7.35 18.33
C TYR A 317 11.05 7.20 16.80
N ASN A 318 10.25 6.24 16.35
CA ASN A 318 10.13 5.90 14.93
C ASN A 318 11.51 5.78 14.27
N THR A 319 12.43 5.07 14.90
CA THR A 319 13.82 4.95 14.47
C THR A 319 14.12 3.51 14.07
N GLN A 320 14.64 3.34 12.88
CA GLN A 320 15.07 2.05 12.35
C GLN A 320 16.60 1.94 12.41
N PHE A 321 17.09 0.83 12.91
CA PHE A 321 18.50 0.44 12.89
C PHE A 321 18.67 -0.78 12.00
N THR A 322 19.72 -0.80 11.20
CA THR A 322 20.02 -1.90 10.30
C THR A 322 21.51 -2.21 10.34
N LEU A 323 21.87 -3.47 10.47
CA LEU A 323 23.23 -3.95 10.39
C LEU A 323 23.29 -5.07 9.35
N LYS A 324 24.13 -4.90 8.33
CA LYS A 324 24.26 -5.83 7.21
C LYS A 324 25.70 -6.18 6.93
N ALA A 325 25.96 -7.43 6.61
CA ALA A 325 27.14 -7.84 5.87
C ALA A 325 26.82 -7.73 4.37
N GLU A 326 27.69 -7.13 3.59
CA GLU A 326 27.44 -6.82 2.18
C GLU A 326 28.66 -7.11 1.32
N GLN A 327 28.44 -7.56 0.09
CA GLN A 327 29.43 -7.53 -0.99
C GLN A 327 28.99 -6.50 -2.01
N TRP A 328 29.89 -5.56 -2.31
CA TRP A 328 29.64 -4.48 -3.26
C TRP A 328 30.13 -4.81 -4.67
N LEU A 329 29.97 -3.87 -5.60
CA LEU A 329 30.18 -4.06 -7.04
C LEU A 329 31.59 -4.51 -7.43
N MET A 330 32.62 -4.04 -6.74
CA MET A 330 34.03 -4.40 -7.01
C MET A 330 34.52 -5.53 -6.13
N LYS A 331 33.59 -6.40 -5.69
CA LYS A 331 33.84 -7.57 -4.83
C LYS A 331 34.34 -7.24 -3.42
N GLU A 332 34.34 -5.97 -3.01
CA GLU A 332 34.62 -5.66 -1.62
C GLU A 332 33.54 -6.26 -0.71
N ILE A 333 33.97 -6.79 0.42
CA ILE A 333 33.10 -7.37 1.44
C ILE A 333 33.26 -6.56 2.72
N GLY A 334 32.13 -6.22 3.34
CA GLY A 334 32.17 -5.46 4.57
C GLY A 334 30.87 -5.45 5.34
N VAL A 335 30.84 -4.55 6.31
CA VAL A 335 29.68 -4.34 7.18
C VAL A 335 29.18 -2.92 6.99
N LYS A 336 27.88 -2.76 6.89
CA LYS A 336 27.17 -1.48 6.86
C LYS A 336 26.19 -1.39 8.00
N PHE A 337 26.32 -0.34 8.77
CA PHE A 337 25.37 0.10 9.77
C PHE A 337 24.58 1.27 9.24
N GLU A 338 23.27 1.29 9.48
CA GLU A 338 22.40 2.40 9.12
C GLU A 338 21.40 2.67 10.24
N MET A 339 21.19 3.94 10.57
CA MET A 339 20.18 4.43 11.49
C MET A 339 19.32 5.45 10.76
N ILE A 340 18.01 5.24 10.72
CA ILE A 340 17.06 6.13 10.06
C ILE A 340 15.98 6.52 11.05
N ARG A 341 15.80 7.82 11.28
CA ARG A 341 14.67 8.36 12.02
C ARG A 341 13.61 8.87 11.06
N HIS A 342 12.39 8.38 11.24
CA HIS A 342 11.25 8.76 10.45
C HIS A 342 10.41 9.81 11.18
N PHE A 343 10.18 10.92 10.49
CA PHE A 343 9.23 11.95 10.87
C PHE A 343 8.07 11.92 9.88
N ARG A 344 7.02 12.64 10.17
CA ARG A 344 5.82 12.66 9.33
C ARG A 344 6.08 13.08 7.88
N TYR A 345 6.91 14.11 7.68
CA TYR A 345 7.16 14.70 6.36
C TYR A 345 8.60 14.54 5.88
N CYS A 346 9.44 13.96 6.67
CA CYS A 346 10.82 13.70 6.29
C CYS A 346 11.41 12.48 7.02
N SER A 347 12.48 11.95 6.49
CA SER A 347 13.30 10.94 7.15
C SER A 347 14.76 11.34 7.06
N ILE A 348 15.48 11.15 8.15
CA ILE A 348 16.91 11.45 8.25
C ILE A 348 17.63 10.17 8.66
N GLY A 349 18.65 9.80 7.91
CA GLY A 349 19.44 8.61 8.17
C GLY A 349 20.93 8.93 8.20
N PHE A 350 21.67 8.16 8.99
CA PHE A 350 23.12 8.11 9.02
C PHE A 350 23.56 6.70 8.74
N TYR A 351 24.64 6.54 7.99
CA TYR A 351 25.21 5.24 7.73
C TYR A 351 26.73 5.28 7.84
N ALA A 352 27.30 4.16 8.22
CA ALA A 352 28.74 3.92 8.24
C ALA A 352 29.01 2.53 7.68
N MET A 353 30.12 2.40 6.95
CA MET A 353 30.52 1.14 6.35
C MET A 353 32.03 0.97 6.43
N LYS A 354 32.44 -0.28 6.60
CA LYS A 354 33.82 -0.71 6.61
C LYS A 354 33.95 -2.05 5.89
N GLY A 355 34.93 -2.16 5.00
CA GLY A 355 35.13 -3.39 4.24
C GLY A 355 36.58 -3.72 3.98
N ARG A 356 36.77 -4.79 3.21
CA ARG A 356 38.03 -5.24 2.65
C ARG A 356 37.88 -5.40 1.14
N ASP A 357 38.95 -5.14 0.41
CA ASP A 357 38.99 -5.40 -1.02
C ASP A 357 39.05 -6.91 -1.34
N GLU A 358 39.08 -7.27 -2.60
CA GLU A 358 39.15 -8.67 -3.04
C GLU A 358 40.47 -9.34 -2.64
N PHE A 359 41.52 -8.57 -2.31
CA PHE A 359 42.83 -9.06 -1.84
C PHE A 359 42.91 -9.15 -0.30
N GLY A 360 41.83 -8.76 0.41
CA GLY A 360 41.78 -8.80 1.87
C GLY A 360 42.34 -7.55 2.57
N ASN A 361 42.81 -6.51 1.81
CA ASN A 361 43.30 -5.27 2.39
C ASN A 361 42.13 -4.45 2.97
N SER A 362 42.38 -3.81 4.10
CA SER A 362 41.34 -2.94 4.72
C SER A 362 41.13 -1.70 3.87
N VAL A 363 39.90 -1.47 3.47
CA VAL A 363 39.47 -0.26 2.77
C VAL A 363 39.15 0.83 3.78
N LYS A 364 39.29 2.11 3.40
CA LYS A 364 39.02 3.24 4.28
C LYS A 364 37.53 3.20 4.72
N THR A 365 37.26 3.53 5.97
CA THR A 365 35.90 3.67 6.47
C THR A 365 35.16 4.75 5.68
N ASN A 366 33.96 4.46 5.26
CA ASN A 366 33.08 5.38 4.58
C ASN A 366 31.78 5.54 5.35
N GLY A 367 31.06 6.62 5.10
CA GLY A 367 29.79 6.90 5.73
C GLY A 367 29.21 8.20 5.22
N GLY A 368 28.05 8.51 5.73
CA GLY A 368 27.35 9.71 5.31
C GLY A 368 25.97 9.83 5.94
N PHE A 369 25.16 10.67 5.33
CA PHE A 369 23.77 10.83 5.73
C PHE A 369 22.84 10.73 4.53
N ARG A 370 21.58 10.38 4.84
CA ARG A 370 20.47 10.37 3.90
C ARG A 370 19.40 11.32 4.42
N PHE A 371 18.88 12.11 3.54
CA PHE A 371 17.76 12.99 3.83
C PHE A 371 16.68 12.77 2.78
N GLN A 372 15.45 12.60 3.23
CA GLN A 372 14.30 12.49 2.35
C GLN A 372 13.16 13.32 2.85
N VAL A 373 12.53 14.05 1.98
CA VAL A 373 11.43 14.97 2.28
C VAL A 373 10.24 14.68 1.40
N LEU A 374 9.06 14.77 1.99
CA LEU A 374 7.80 14.73 1.26
C LEU A 374 7.66 16.02 0.43
N LEU A 375 7.34 15.87 -0.84
CA LEU A 375 7.14 17.03 -1.72
C LEU A 375 5.78 17.71 -1.48
N PRO A 376 5.62 19.01 -1.81
CA PRO A 376 4.39 19.77 -1.62
C PRO A 376 3.14 19.10 -2.18
N HIS A 377 1.98 19.61 -1.74
CA HIS A 377 0.65 19.00 -1.79
C HIS A 377 0.58 17.76 -0.90
N TYR A 378 0.89 17.94 0.37
CA TYR A 378 0.95 16.88 1.41
C TYR A 378 -0.35 16.09 1.60
N GLY A 379 -1.45 16.55 1.03
CA GLY A 379 -2.73 15.88 1.09
C GLY A 379 -2.94 14.88 -0.05
N LYS A 380 -4.14 14.94 -0.61
CA LYS A 380 -4.61 14.08 -1.68
C LYS A 380 -3.89 14.38 -3.00
N TYR A 381 -3.51 13.34 -3.75
CA TYR A 381 -3.15 13.51 -5.15
C TYR A 381 -4.33 14.09 -5.94
N LYS A 382 -4.07 15.08 -6.79
CA LYS A 382 -5.07 15.56 -7.75
C LYS A 382 -5.28 14.50 -8.83
N ARG A 383 -6.13 13.52 -8.55
CA ARG A 383 -6.50 12.49 -9.52
C ARG A 383 -7.79 12.94 -10.19
N TYR A 384 -7.74 13.04 -11.50
CA TYR A 384 -8.97 13.19 -12.27
C TYR A 384 -9.67 11.83 -12.32
N LYS A 385 -10.91 11.74 -11.81
CA LYS A 385 -11.76 10.56 -12.04
C LYS A 385 -11.77 10.29 -13.56
N ASN A 386 -11.41 9.06 -13.95
CA ASN A 386 -11.51 8.55 -15.32
C ASN A 386 -10.66 9.26 -16.40
N LYS A 387 -9.65 10.06 -16.06
CA LYS A 387 -8.71 10.61 -17.04
C LYS A 387 -7.36 9.91 -17.01
N TRP A 388 -6.85 9.58 -18.18
CA TRP A 388 -5.61 8.88 -18.45
C TRP A 388 -4.72 9.71 -19.39
N PRO A 389 -3.41 9.72 -19.22
CA PRO A 389 -2.63 9.25 -18.07
C PRO A 389 -2.79 10.15 -16.85
N ARG A 390 -2.48 9.62 -15.64
CA ARG A 390 -2.43 10.41 -14.41
C ARG A 390 -1.03 10.97 -14.24
N ILE A 391 -0.88 12.28 -14.27
CA ILE A 391 0.42 12.96 -14.12
C ILE A 391 0.51 13.55 -12.72
N ASN A 392 1.53 13.18 -11.97
CA ASN A 392 1.79 13.65 -10.62
C ASN A 392 3.29 13.91 -10.41
N LEU A 393 3.60 14.79 -9.47
CA LEU A 393 4.94 14.87 -8.91
C LEU A 393 5.17 13.64 -8.01
N SER A 394 6.39 13.09 -7.98
CA SER A 394 6.74 12.00 -7.06
C SER A 394 6.38 12.37 -5.62
N PRO A 395 6.02 11.41 -4.76
CA PRO A 395 5.61 11.74 -3.40
C PRO A 395 6.74 12.38 -2.59
N ASN A 396 7.97 12.03 -2.84
CA ASN A 396 9.11 12.49 -2.07
C ASN A 396 10.34 12.69 -2.97
N MET A 397 11.34 13.39 -2.43
CA MET A 397 12.66 13.58 -3.01
C MET A 397 13.70 13.28 -1.93
N GLY A 398 14.74 12.59 -2.32
CA GLY A 398 15.84 12.21 -1.43
C GLY A 398 17.18 12.77 -1.86
N LEU A 399 18.05 12.93 -0.88
CA LEU A 399 19.46 13.27 -1.03
C LEU A 399 20.30 12.27 -0.22
N VAL A 400 21.34 11.74 -0.84
CA VAL A 400 22.35 10.93 -0.17
C VAL A 400 23.68 11.67 -0.23
N TYR A 401 24.27 11.93 0.92
CA TYR A 401 25.60 12.45 1.03
C TYR A 401 26.55 11.35 1.48
N ASN A 402 27.68 11.22 0.76
CA ASN A 402 28.74 10.29 1.07
C ASN A 402 29.99 11.06 1.41
N ALA A 403 30.56 10.84 2.60
CA ALA A 403 31.72 11.57 3.10
C ALA A 403 33.01 11.29 2.30
N ASN A 404 33.09 10.16 1.62
CA ASN A 404 34.27 9.74 0.87
C ASN A 404 33.93 9.41 -0.59
N ASN A 405 33.66 10.46 -1.37
CA ASN A 405 33.22 10.33 -2.77
C ASN A 405 34.26 9.70 -3.70
N GLU A 406 35.54 9.71 -3.34
CA GLU A 406 36.57 9.10 -4.14
C GLU A 406 36.59 7.58 -4.11
N GLN A 407 35.81 6.99 -3.17
CA GLN A 407 35.68 5.53 -3.03
C GLN A 407 34.36 5.03 -3.58
N TYR A 408 34.27 4.95 -4.90
CA TYR A 408 33.09 4.48 -5.64
C TYR A 408 32.72 3.02 -5.40
N TYR A 409 33.59 2.25 -4.80
CA TYR A 409 33.48 0.81 -4.60
C TYR A 409 32.33 0.44 -3.66
N TYR A 410 31.96 1.36 -2.77
CA TYR A 410 30.91 1.14 -1.77
C TYR A 410 29.53 1.54 -2.23
N GLN A 411 29.42 2.16 -3.38
CA GLN A 411 28.12 2.55 -3.89
C GLN A 411 27.45 1.35 -4.54
N ASP A 412 26.37 0.94 -3.94
CA ASP A 412 25.45 -0.02 -4.50
C ASP A 412 24.62 0.63 -5.62
N TYR A 413 24.21 -0.14 -6.60
CA TYR A 413 23.29 0.36 -7.62
C TYR A 413 21.87 0.47 -7.04
N LYS A 414 21.05 1.33 -7.66
CA LYS A 414 19.65 1.49 -7.29
C LYS A 414 18.78 0.70 -8.23
N ALA A 415 17.99 -0.21 -7.66
CA ALA A 415 16.99 -0.99 -8.40
C ALA A 415 15.61 -0.28 -8.47
N GLU A 416 15.49 0.90 -7.88
CA GLU A 416 14.26 1.70 -7.85
C GLU A 416 14.49 3.11 -8.39
N THR A 417 13.44 3.75 -8.89
CA THR A 417 13.44 5.09 -9.49
C THR A 417 13.99 6.17 -8.56
N SER A 418 13.90 5.97 -7.26
CA SER A 418 14.53 6.83 -6.25
C SER A 418 15.03 5.99 -5.08
N ASP A 419 16.05 6.48 -4.37
CA ASP A 419 16.43 5.94 -3.06
C ASP A 419 15.42 6.40 -2.02
N ASN A 420 14.45 5.54 -1.73
CA ASN A 420 13.25 5.92 -1.01
C ASN A 420 13.16 5.26 0.35
N ILE A 421 13.86 5.85 1.34
CA ILE A 421 13.80 5.39 2.74
C ILE A 421 12.42 5.57 3.38
N MET A 422 11.64 6.58 2.94
CA MET A 422 10.27 6.78 3.41
C MET A 422 9.34 5.68 2.88
N GLU A 423 9.51 5.24 1.64
CA GLU A 423 8.69 4.16 1.08
C GLU A 423 8.95 2.83 1.78
N LYS A 424 10.21 2.53 2.09
CA LYS A 424 10.58 1.31 2.84
C LYS A 424 9.89 1.21 4.20
N ASN A 425 9.66 2.34 4.86
CA ASN A 425 8.96 2.41 6.15
C ASN A 425 7.44 2.61 6.04
N SER A 426 6.91 2.86 4.85
CA SER A 426 5.52 3.28 4.66
C SER A 426 4.46 2.25 5.08
N PHE A 427 4.85 0.99 5.27
CA PHE A 427 4.00 -0.10 5.76
C PHE A 427 4.49 -0.70 7.08
N ASN A 428 5.39 -0.02 7.81
CA ASN A 428 5.77 -0.45 9.14
C ASN A 428 4.58 -0.29 10.10
N PRO A 429 4.15 -1.34 10.83
CA PRO A 429 2.95 -1.30 11.67
C PRO A 429 3.02 -0.22 12.77
N TYR A 430 4.17 -0.07 13.42
CA TYR A 430 4.35 0.94 14.46
C TYR A 430 4.31 2.36 13.92
N PHE A 431 4.92 2.58 12.75
CA PHE A 431 4.87 3.89 12.10
C PHE A 431 3.45 4.25 11.67
N ILE A 432 2.73 3.32 11.03
CA ILE A 432 1.33 3.51 10.66
C ILE A 432 0.47 3.77 11.90
N LYS A 433 0.65 3.00 12.99
CA LYS A 433 -0.08 3.22 14.25
C LYS A 433 0.18 4.62 14.78
N SER A 434 1.45 5.08 14.79
CA SER A 434 1.77 6.45 15.23
C SER A 434 1.15 7.53 14.37
N GLU A 435 1.09 7.31 13.05
CA GLU A 435 0.41 8.24 12.13
C GLU A 435 -1.11 8.25 12.34
N LEU A 436 -1.75 7.13 12.60
CA LEU A 436 -3.17 7.05 12.92
C LEU A 436 -3.56 7.85 14.15
N LEU A 437 -2.68 7.88 15.16
CA LEU A 437 -2.93 8.59 16.43
C LEU A 437 -2.70 10.10 16.33
N ASN A 438 -1.84 10.54 15.42
CA ASN A 438 -1.41 11.93 15.30
C ASN A 438 -2.20 12.74 14.24
N PHE A 439 -3.36 12.25 13.82
CA PHE A 439 -4.23 12.88 12.82
C PHE A 439 -5.43 13.56 13.41
#